data_92e5f299bf3707127f9fea595f78b843
#
_entry.id   92e5f299bf3707127f9fea595f78b843
#
_cell.length_a   1.000
_cell.length_b   1.000
_cell.length_c   1.000
_cell.angle_alpha   90.00
_cell.angle_beta   90.00
_cell.angle_gamma   90.00
#
_symmetry.space_group_name_H-M   'P 1'
#
loop_
_entity.id
_entity.type
_entity.pdbx_description
1 polymer ?
#
loop_
_entity_poly.entity_id
_entity_poly.type
_entity_poly.pdbx_seq_one_letter_code
_entity_poly.pdbx_strand_id
1 'polypeptide(L)'
;MKKLLATLVALALLLALPCALAEQVPAINWSDAESAAAEIPGSWYTFEDVALQFWIPDVFENLEPSEDDPAEMIGKFELSDGSAGIYAQYLNGYDGLTIDDAVSQLETNGATEIERCTLNGLDAVSFSIPDVDAGYVVFVTQSGNYVQFIFMPASDEGFASVAQLVTASIMPEEA
;
A
#
# COMPACT_ATOMS: atom_id res chain seq x y z
N MET A 1 19.07 -12.02 -54.57
CA MET A 1 17.68 -12.07 -54.10
C MET A 1 17.48 -13.01 -52.89
N LYS A 2 17.93 -14.28 -52.93
CA LYS A 2 17.73 -15.22 -51.80
C LYS A 2 18.36 -14.77 -50.44
N LYS A 3 19.52 -14.08 -50.46
CA LYS A 3 20.19 -13.59 -49.23
C LYS A 3 19.47 -12.38 -48.62
N LEU A 4 18.84 -11.53 -49.42
CA LEU A 4 18.08 -10.37 -48.99
C LEU A 4 16.78 -10.81 -48.27
N LEU A 5 16.12 -11.86 -48.80
CA LEU A 5 14.90 -12.44 -48.21
C LEU A 5 15.16 -13.07 -46.86
N ALA A 6 16.30 -13.77 -46.70
CA ALA A 6 16.67 -14.39 -45.42
C ALA A 6 16.97 -13.36 -44.32
N THR A 7 17.57 -12.22 -44.70
CA THR A 7 17.84 -11.10 -43.75
C THR A 7 16.57 -10.39 -43.34
N LEU A 8 15.61 -10.23 -44.24
CA LEU A 8 14.31 -9.62 -43.93
C LEU A 8 13.44 -10.49 -43.01
N VAL A 9 13.48 -11.82 -43.20
CA VAL A 9 12.77 -12.77 -42.33
C VAL A 9 13.39 -12.83 -40.95
N ALA A 10 14.72 -12.76 -40.84
CA ALA A 10 15.42 -12.72 -39.55
C ALA A 10 15.11 -11.41 -38.78
N LEU A 11 14.99 -10.28 -39.49
CA LEU A 11 14.64 -8.99 -38.87
C LEU A 11 13.17 -8.96 -38.42
N ALA A 12 12.25 -9.59 -39.19
CA ALA A 12 10.85 -9.72 -38.81
C ALA A 12 10.63 -10.63 -37.60
N LEU A 13 11.46 -11.69 -37.44
CA LEU A 13 11.43 -12.57 -36.28
C LEU A 13 11.97 -11.91 -35.00
N LEU A 14 12.90 -10.95 -35.13
CA LEU A 14 13.40 -10.14 -34.01
C LEU A 14 12.37 -9.10 -33.52
N LEU A 15 11.45 -8.67 -34.38
CA LEU A 15 10.35 -7.74 -34.06
C LEU A 15 9.11 -8.46 -33.50
N ALA A 16 9.06 -9.80 -33.60
CA ALA A 16 7.97 -10.63 -33.12
C ALA A 16 8.26 -11.33 -31.76
N LEU A 17 9.33 -10.94 -31.06
CA LEU A 17 9.43 -11.24 -29.65
C LEU A 17 8.32 -10.43 -28.98
N PRO A 18 7.29 -11.06 -28.37
CA PRO A 18 6.48 -10.33 -27.43
C PRO A 18 7.44 -9.88 -26.35
N CYS A 19 7.73 -8.57 -26.27
CA CYS A 19 8.12 -7.99 -25.02
C CYS A 19 6.92 -8.26 -24.11
N ALA A 20 6.95 -9.38 -23.41
CA ALA A 20 6.36 -9.48 -22.11
C ALA A 20 7.16 -8.48 -21.28
N LEU A 21 6.80 -7.19 -21.38
CA LEU A 21 7.03 -6.24 -20.33
C LEU A 21 6.23 -6.84 -19.17
N ALA A 22 6.91 -7.60 -18.34
CA ALA A 22 6.40 -7.87 -17.02
C ALA A 22 6.09 -6.48 -16.49
N GLU A 23 4.82 -6.22 -16.26
CA GLU A 23 4.34 -4.97 -15.67
C GLU A 23 5.14 -4.83 -14.38
N GLN A 24 6.09 -3.88 -14.37
CA GLN A 24 6.94 -3.70 -13.20
C GLN A 24 6.04 -3.12 -12.12
N VAL A 25 5.77 -3.93 -11.10
CA VAL A 25 5.06 -3.50 -9.91
C VAL A 25 5.84 -2.36 -9.28
N PRO A 26 5.26 -1.15 -9.12
CA PRO A 26 5.95 -0.01 -8.54
C PRO A 26 6.45 -0.34 -7.13
N ALA A 27 7.69 0.03 -6.82
CA ALA A 27 8.24 -0.09 -5.49
C ALA A 27 8.19 1.27 -4.78
N ILE A 28 7.60 1.29 -3.61
CA ILE A 28 7.54 2.45 -2.72
C ILE A 28 8.50 2.14 -1.56
N ASN A 29 9.54 2.94 -1.40
CA ASN A 29 10.53 2.73 -0.36
C ASN A 29 10.64 3.96 0.54
N TRP A 30 10.87 3.73 1.81
CA TRP A 30 11.09 4.81 2.78
C TRP A 30 12.27 5.71 2.39
N SER A 31 13.35 5.13 1.86
CA SER A 31 14.52 5.91 1.42
C SER A 31 14.19 7.03 0.43
N ASP A 32 13.09 6.90 -0.32
CA ASP A 32 12.65 7.90 -1.31
C ASP A 32 11.82 9.02 -0.64
N ALA A 33 11.23 8.76 0.53
CA ALA A 33 10.37 9.66 1.29
C ALA A 33 11.06 10.29 2.50
N GLU A 34 12.13 9.69 3.02
CA GLU A 34 12.81 10.06 4.26
C GLU A 34 13.19 11.55 4.34
N SER A 35 13.68 12.12 3.24
CA SER A 35 14.08 13.52 3.21
C SER A 35 12.89 14.48 3.36
N ALA A 36 11.71 14.12 2.85
CA ALA A 36 10.49 14.91 3.00
C ALA A 36 9.90 14.74 4.41
N ALA A 37 9.94 13.54 4.96
CA ALA A 37 9.49 13.26 6.32
C ALA A 37 10.37 13.94 7.37
N ALA A 38 11.68 14.09 7.13
CA ALA A 38 12.60 14.77 8.06
C ALA A 38 12.27 16.24 8.32
N GLU A 39 11.46 16.87 7.48
CA GLU A 39 10.98 18.25 7.66
C GLU A 39 9.74 18.32 8.59
N ILE A 40 9.14 17.19 8.92
CA ILE A 40 7.89 17.08 9.68
C ILE A 40 8.20 16.32 10.99
N PRO A 41 7.89 16.89 12.18
CA PRO A 41 7.98 16.15 13.41
C PRO A 41 7.09 14.90 13.40
N GLY A 42 7.64 13.75 13.76
CA GLY A 42 6.91 12.49 13.75
C GLY A 42 7.63 11.40 14.52
N SER A 43 6.89 10.36 14.86
CA SER A 43 7.33 9.26 15.69
C SER A 43 7.14 7.92 14.99
N TRP A 44 8.03 6.97 15.26
CA TRP A 44 7.90 5.59 14.80
C TRP A 44 7.03 4.79 15.76
N TYR A 45 6.16 3.99 15.20
CA TYR A 45 5.28 3.07 15.90
C TYR A 45 5.55 1.64 15.43
N THR A 46 5.37 0.68 16.33
CA THR A 46 5.55 -0.75 16.05
C THR A 46 4.30 -1.52 16.44
N PHE A 47 3.87 -2.43 15.57
CA PHE A 47 2.89 -3.45 15.88
C PHE A 47 3.62 -4.79 16.05
N GLU A 48 4.01 -5.12 17.29
CA GLU A 48 4.84 -6.30 17.61
C GLU A 48 4.20 -7.61 17.11
N ASP A 49 2.87 -7.75 17.22
CA ASP A 49 2.13 -8.95 16.83
C ASP A 49 2.25 -9.29 15.33
N VAL A 50 2.58 -8.32 14.50
CA VAL A 50 2.77 -8.46 13.04
C VAL A 50 4.15 -8.10 12.57
N ALA A 51 5.09 -7.80 13.49
CA ALA A 51 6.45 -7.38 13.22
C ALA A 51 6.52 -6.26 12.16
N LEU A 52 5.76 -5.21 12.39
CA LEU A 52 5.60 -4.08 11.49
C LEU A 52 5.97 -2.78 12.17
N GLN A 53 6.70 -1.91 11.49
CA GLN A 53 6.95 -0.54 11.93
C GLN A 53 6.50 0.47 10.87
N PHE A 54 6.13 1.67 11.32
CA PHE A 54 5.70 2.76 10.46
C PHE A 54 5.84 4.10 11.19
N TRP A 55 5.95 5.18 10.44
CA TRP A 55 6.11 6.53 10.95
C TRP A 55 4.80 7.32 10.84
N ILE A 56 4.45 8.07 11.89
CA ILE A 56 3.27 8.93 11.95
C ILE A 56 3.70 10.36 12.36
N PRO A 57 3.20 11.43 11.70
CA PRO A 57 3.41 12.81 12.16
C PRO A 57 2.87 13.03 13.57
N ASP A 58 3.60 13.79 14.40
CA ASP A 58 3.23 14.06 15.81
C ASP A 58 1.95 14.89 15.98
N VAL A 59 1.38 15.41 14.89
CA VAL A 59 0.08 16.11 14.92
C VAL A 59 -1.10 15.14 15.08
N PHE A 60 -0.89 13.84 14.83
CA PHE A 60 -1.89 12.79 15.06
C PHE A 60 -1.73 12.23 16.46
N GLU A 61 -2.84 12.19 17.19
CA GLU A 61 -2.91 11.55 18.51
C GLU A 61 -3.09 10.04 18.32
N ASN A 62 -2.25 9.22 18.97
CA ASN A 62 -2.44 7.78 19.03
C ASN A 62 -3.52 7.46 20.06
N LEU A 63 -4.65 6.97 19.59
CA LEU A 63 -5.82 6.64 20.41
C LEU A 63 -5.94 5.13 20.58
N GLU A 64 -6.34 4.68 21.76
CA GLU A 64 -6.70 3.27 21.95
C GLU A 64 -8.04 2.99 21.25
N PRO A 65 -8.15 1.89 20.47
CA PRO A 65 -9.43 1.46 19.93
C PRO A 65 -10.47 1.27 21.05
N SER A 66 -11.67 1.74 20.83
CA SER A 66 -12.80 1.67 21.76
C SER A 66 -13.70 0.45 21.48
N GLU A 67 -14.67 0.19 22.35
CA GLU A 67 -15.66 -0.86 22.12
C GLU A 67 -16.57 -0.60 20.89
N ASP A 68 -16.63 0.64 20.43
CA ASP A 68 -17.41 1.04 19.25
C ASP A 68 -16.61 0.90 17.93
N ASP A 69 -15.29 0.73 18.01
CA ASP A 69 -14.43 0.51 16.85
C ASP A 69 -14.47 -0.98 16.41
N PRO A 70 -14.15 -1.30 15.14
CA PRO A 70 -14.04 -2.69 14.69
C PRO A 70 -13.07 -3.50 15.56
N ALA A 71 -13.45 -4.74 15.90
CA ALA A 71 -12.63 -5.62 16.75
C ALA A 71 -11.25 -5.94 16.14
N GLU A 72 -11.13 -5.82 14.82
CA GLU A 72 -9.91 -6.01 14.06
C GLU A 72 -8.97 -4.77 14.05
N MET A 73 -9.40 -3.65 14.61
CA MET A 73 -8.61 -2.43 14.65
C MET A 73 -7.41 -2.61 15.59
N ILE A 74 -6.21 -2.37 15.07
CA ILE A 74 -4.94 -2.49 15.78
C ILE A 74 -4.23 -1.15 15.96
N GLY A 75 -4.69 -0.09 15.27
CA GLY A 75 -4.15 1.26 15.39
C GLY A 75 -5.14 2.32 15.00
N LYS A 76 -5.14 3.42 15.76
CA LYS A 76 -6.04 4.55 15.56
C LYS A 76 -5.29 5.86 15.82
N PHE A 77 -5.11 6.66 14.78
CA PHE A 77 -4.41 7.95 14.85
C PHE A 77 -5.31 9.02 14.27
N GLU A 78 -5.65 10.03 15.03
CA GLU A 78 -6.56 11.08 14.60
C GLU A 78 -6.00 12.47 14.90
N LEU A 79 -6.33 13.45 14.07
CA LEU A 79 -6.13 14.86 14.44
C LEU A 79 -7.06 15.21 15.60
N SER A 80 -6.62 16.09 16.49
CA SER A 80 -7.38 16.49 17.69
C SER A 80 -8.76 17.07 17.41
N ASP A 81 -8.99 17.58 16.20
CA ASP A 81 -10.29 18.09 15.75
C ASP A 81 -11.13 17.04 15.00
N GLY A 82 -10.62 15.82 14.84
CA GLY A 82 -11.30 14.74 14.15
C GLY A 82 -11.43 14.91 12.63
N SER A 83 -10.76 15.92 12.03
CA SER A 83 -10.88 16.20 10.60
C SER A 83 -10.14 15.21 9.71
N ALA A 84 -9.15 14.47 10.24
CA ALA A 84 -8.45 13.42 9.51
C ALA A 84 -8.02 12.29 10.46
N GLY A 85 -7.94 11.07 9.91
CA GLY A 85 -7.55 9.89 10.67
C GLY A 85 -6.80 8.86 9.80
N ILE A 86 -5.95 8.10 10.48
CA ILE A 86 -5.20 6.96 9.95
C ILE A 86 -5.55 5.77 10.82
N TYR A 87 -6.06 4.72 10.21
CA TYR A 87 -6.52 3.53 10.93
C TYR A 87 -5.81 2.30 10.38
N ALA A 88 -5.41 1.40 11.26
CA ALA A 88 -4.83 0.12 10.89
C ALA A 88 -5.69 -1.01 11.45
N GLN A 89 -5.92 -2.04 10.64
CA GLN A 89 -6.72 -3.20 11.04
C GLN A 89 -6.24 -4.49 10.37
N TYR A 90 -6.50 -5.61 11.03
CA TYR A 90 -6.37 -6.92 10.42
C TYR A 90 -7.48 -7.17 9.40
N LEU A 91 -7.16 -7.88 8.32
CA LEU A 91 -8.16 -8.43 7.40
C LEU A 91 -8.35 -9.92 7.67
N ASN A 92 -9.33 -10.26 8.50
CA ASN A 92 -9.70 -11.63 8.76
C ASN A 92 -10.27 -12.31 7.51
N GLY A 93 -9.95 -13.59 7.31
CA GLY A 93 -10.43 -14.37 6.16
C GLY A 93 -9.57 -14.26 4.91
N TYR A 94 -8.44 -13.57 4.99
CA TYR A 94 -7.44 -13.47 3.90
C TYR A 94 -6.26 -14.44 4.12
N ASP A 95 -6.25 -15.20 5.22
CA ASP A 95 -5.18 -16.11 5.56
C ASP A 95 -4.90 -17.12 4.44
N GLY A 96 -3.64 -17.16 4.00
CA GLY A 96 -3.18 -18.07 2.95
C GLY A 96 -3.56 -17.64 1.52
N LEU A 97 -4.19 -16.51 1.33
CA LEU A 97 -4.39 -15.92 0.00
C LEU A 97 -3.09 -15.28 -0.50
N THR A 98 -2.96 -15.19 -1.80
CA THR A 98 -1.93 -14.36 -2.46
C THR A 98 -2.46 -12.93 -2.62
N ILE A 99 -1.57 -11.96 -2.89
CA ILE A 99 -2.00 -10.60 -3.21
C ILE A 99 -2.90 -10.58 -4.47
N ASP A 100 -2.72 -11.53 -5.39
CA ASP A 100 -3.58 -11.70 -6.58
C ASP A 100 -5.00 -12.09 -6.22
N ASP A 101 -5.14 -12.98 -5.22
CA ASP A 101 -6.45 -13.38 -4.71
C ASP A 101 -7.13 -12.21 -3.99
N ALA A 102 -6.37 -11.42 -3.24
CA ALA A 102 -6.87 -10.22 -2.58
C ALA A 102 -7.38 -9.19 -3.61
N VAL A 103 -6.62 -8.91 -4.67
CA VAL A 103 -7.05 -8.04 -5.77
C VAL A 103 -8.36 -8.53 -6.38
N SER A 104 -8.46 -9.83 -6.68
CA SER A 104 -9.68 -10.42 -7.26
C SER A 104 -10.91 -10.27 -6.34
N GLN A 105 -10.71 -10.35 -5.02
CA GLN A 105 -11.78 -10.10 -4.05
C GLN A 105 -12.17 -8.62 -3.99
N LEU A 106 -11.20 -7.71 -4.01
CA LEU A 106 -11.44 -6.27 -4.04
C LEU A 106 -12.26 -5.87 -5.28
N GLU A 107 -11.89 -6.37 -6.47
CA GLU A 107 -12.66 -6.16 -7.71
C GLU A 107 -14.10 -6.67 -7.58
N THR A 108 -14.27 -7.88 -7.03
CA THR A 108 -15.59 -8.49 -6.82
C THR A 108 -16.46 -7.68 -5.85
N ASN A 109 -15.82 -7.05 -4.84
CA ASN A 109 -16.48 -6.20 -3.85
C ASN A 109 -16.71 -4.77 -4.32
N GLY A 110 -16.34 -4.44 -5.57
CA GLY A 110 -16.59 -3.14 -6.18
C GLY A 110 -15.57 -2.06 -5.85
N ALA A 111 -14.39 -2.43 -5.37
CA ALA A 111 -13.28 -1.50 -5.23
C ALA A 111 -12.85 -0.97 -6.61
N THR A 112 -12.35 0.26 -6.63
CA THR A 112 -11.87 0.97 -7.83
C THR A 112 -10.45 1.47 -7.62
N GLU A 113 -9.79 1.91 -8.70
CA GLU A 113 -8.42 2.46 -8.65
C GLU A 113 -7.44 1.48 -7.97
N ILE A 114 -7.60 0.19 -8.29
CA ILE A 114 -6.79 -0.86 -7.69
C ILE A 114 -5.41 -0.85 -8.35
N GLU A 115 -4.38 -0.51 -7.58
CA GLU A 115 -2.99 -0.43 -8.03
C GLU A 115 -2.10 -1.32 -7.16
N ARG A 116 -1.32 -2.19 -7.80
CA ARG A 116 -0.32 -3.01 -7.11
C ARG A 116 0.95 -2.24 -6.87
N CYS A 117 1.55 -2.47 -5.72
CA CYS A 117 2.86 -1.93 -5.40
C CYS A 117 3.61 -2.88 -4.44
N THR A 118 4.86 -2.55 -4.13
CA THR A 118 5.55 -3.10 -2.97
C THR A 118 5.90 -1.97 -2.01
N LEU A 119 5.74 -2.21 -0.71
CA LEU A 119 6.09 -1.29 0.36
C LEU A 119 7.31 -1.83 1.10
N ASN A 120 8.49 -1.26 0.87
CA ASN A 120 9.74 -1.73 1.49
C ASN A 120 9.90 -3.26 1.41
N GLY A 121 9.52 -3.84 0.26
CA GLY A 121 9.58 -5.28 -0.01
C GLY A 121 8.36 -6.09 0.42
N LEU A 122 7.34 -5.50 1.02
CA LEU A 122 6.04 -6.14 1.28
C LEU A 122 5.16 -6.04 0.03
N ASP A 123 4.53 -7.13 -0.38
CA ASP A 123 3.52 -7.10 -1.44
C ASP A 123 2.28 -6.34 -0.97
N ALA A 124 1.83 -5.38 -1.76
CA ALA A 124 0.75 -4.47 -1.40
C ALA A 124 -0.16 -4.13 -2.57
N VAL A 125 -1.35 -3.61 -2.23
CA VAL A 125 -2.32 -3.06 -3.17
C VAL A 125 -2.99 -1.83 -2.55
N SER A 126 -3.05 -0.73 -3.29
CA SER A 126 -3.88 0.42 -2.94
C SER A 126 -5.18 0.38 -3.73
N PHE A 127 -6.23 0.95 -3.17
CA PHE A 127 -7.55 1.01 -3.82
C PHE A 127 -8.43 2.08 -3.17
N SER A 128 -9.54 2.39 -3.85
CA SER A 128 -10.62 3.24 -3.36
C SER A 128 -11.93 2.48 -3.33
N ILE A 129 -12.85 2.87 -2.46
CA ILE A 129 -14.23 2.38 -2.44
C ILE A 129 -15.14 3.52 -2.88
N PRO A 130 -15.98 3.33 -3.92
CA PRO A 130 -16.91 4.36 -4.36
C PRO A 130 -17.78 4.90 -3.20
N ASP A 131 -18.03 6.20 -3.22
CA ASP A 131 -18.85 6.89 -2.22
C ASP A 131 -18.25 6.94 -0.79
N VAL A 132 -17.03 6.44 -0.59
CA VAL A 132 -16.30 6.55 0.67
C VAL A 132 -15.09 7.45 0.46
N ASP A 133 -15.01 8.55 1.22
CA ASP A 133 -13.88 9.48 1.17
C ASP A 133 -12.68 8.93 1.97
N ALA A 134 -12.14 7.81 1.49
CA ALA A 134 -11.00 7.14 2.10
C ALA A 134 -10.09 6.49 1.06
N GLY A 135 -8.80 6.55 1.29
CA GLY A 135 -7.77 5.76 0.61
C GLY A 135 -7.45 4.52 1.42
N TYR A 136 -7.18 3.42 0.74
CA TYR A 136 -6.89 2.13 1.36
C TYR A 136 -5.57 1.57 0.84
N VAL A 137 -4.79 0.98 1.73
CA VAL A 137 -3.61 0.19 1.39
C VAL A 137 -3.65 -1.12 2.16
N VAL A 138 -3.64 -2.22 1.44
CA VAL A 138 -3.57 -3.59 1.99
C VAL A 138 -2.22 -4.19 1.63
N PHE A 139 -1.59 -4.86 2.57
CA PHE A 139 -0.33 -5.56 2.33
C PHE A 139 -0.24 -6.85 3.15
N VAL A 140 0.69 -7.72 2.74
CA VAL A 140 0.98 -8.98 3.41
C VAL A 140 2.25 -8.81 4.23
N THR A 141 2.16 -9.05 5.53
CA THR A 141 3.33 -9.05 6.42
C THR A 141 4.21 -10.27 6.17
N GLN A 142 5.43 -10.27 6.68
CA GLN A 142 6.33 -11.43 6.58
C GLN A 142 5.78 -12.69 7.26
N SER A 143 4.90 -12.54 8.25
CA SER A 143 4.20 -13.64 8.92
C SER A 143 2.97 -14.15 8.14
N GLY A 144 2.64 -13.53 6.99
CA GLY A 144 1.51 -13.91 6.16
C GLY A 144 0.18 -13.31 6.59
N ASN A 145 0.18 -12.39 7.53
CA ASN A 145 -1.03 -11.66 7.95
C ASN A 145 -1.33 -10.54 6.96
N TYR A 146 -2.61 -10.33 6.69
CA TYR A 146 -3.08 -9.18 5.93
C TYR A 146 -3.41 -8.03 6.85
N VAL A 147 -2.81 -6.87 6.59
CA VAL A 147 -3.04 -5.62 7.31
C VAL A 147 -3.51 -4.56 6.33
N GLN A 148 -4.49 -3.78 6.72
CA GLN A 148 -5.02 -2.66 5.97
C GLN A 148 -4.77 -1.37 6.72
N PHE A 149 -4.26 -0.36 6.01
CA PHE A 149 -4.29 1.03 6.45
C PHE A 149 -5.39 1.77 5.72
N ILE A 150 -6.12 2.63 6.45
CA ILE A 150 -7.20 3.47 5.94
C ILE A 150 -6.84 4.91 6.24
N PHE A 151 -6.94 5.77 5.24
CA PHE A 151 -6.61 7.19 5.31
C PHE A 151 -7.86 8.02 5.00
N MET A 152 -8.33 8.84 5.92
CA MET A 152 -9.55 9.65 5.78
C MET A 152 -9.30 11.10 6.21
N PRO A 153 -9.75 12.10 5.43
CA PRO A 153 -10.42 12.02 4.12
C PRO A 153 -9.41 11.86 2.96
N ALA A 154 -9.75 11.12 1.92
CA ALA A 154 -8.89 10.99 0.73
C ALA A 154 -8.96 12.23 -0.18
N SER A 155 -10.03 12.99 -0.12
CA SER A 155 -10.26 14.20 -0.93
C SER A 155 -9.42 15.42 -0.51
N ASP A 156 -8.79 15.40 0.67
CA ASP A 156 -7.90 16.47 1.12
C ASP A 156 -6.49 16.28 0.57
N GLU A 157 -6.05 17.17 -0.33
CA GLU A 157 -4.72 17.08 -0.97
C GLU A 157 -3.56 17.19 0.03
N GLY A 158 -3.72 17.95 1.11
CA GLY A 158 -2.72 18.08 2.17
C GLY A 158 -2.57 16.77 2.93
N PHE A 159 -3.69 16.18 3.32
CA PHE A 159 -3.71 14.89 4.00
C PHE A 159 -3.25 13.74 3.07
N ALA A 160 -3.60 13.77 1.79
CA ALA A 160 -3.12 12.78 0.82
C ALA A 160 -1.58 12.73 0.75
N SER A 161 -0.91 13.90 0.87
CA SER A 161 0.56 13.95 0.95
C SER A 161 1.10 13.30 2.23
N VAL A 162 0.43 13.48 3.35
CA VAL A 162 0.75 12.78 4.62
C VAL A 162 0.54 11.28 4.48
N ALA A 163 -0.59 10.87 3.91
CA ALA A 163 -0.90 9.45 3.66
C ALA A 163 0.17 8.75 2.82
N GLN A 164 0.71 9.44 1.80
CA GLN A 164 1.82 8.92 1.00
C GLN A 164 3.10 8.72 1.82
N LEU A 165 3.47 9.67 2.71
CA LEU A 165 4.64 9.54 3.58
C LEU A 165 4.46 8.38 4.57
N VAL A 166 3.29 8.28 5.20
CA VAL A 166 2.97 7.17 6.11
C VAL A 166 3.02 5.83 5.37
N THR A 167 2.40 5.74 4.19
CA THR A 167 2.43 4.52 3.37
C THR A 167 3.87 4.11 3.02
N ALA A 168 4.73 5.06 2.61
CA ALA A 168 6.13 4.79 2.29
C ALA A 168 6.93 4.32 3.51
N SER A 169 6.50 4.66 4.73
CA SER A 169 7.17 4.28 5.97
C SER A 169 6.81 2.87 6.47
N ILE A 170 5.75 2.26 5.92
CA ILE A 170 5.33 0.90 6.31
C ILE A 170 6.40 -0.11 5.90
N MET A 171 7.00 -0.78 6.87
CA MET A 171 8.07 -1.75 6.63
C MET A 171 8.09 -2.84 7.71
N PRO A 172 8.71 -3.99 7.43
CA PRO A 172 8.98 -4.99 8.46
C PRO A 172 9.79 -4.38 9.60
N GLU A 173 9.48 -4.78 10.84
CA GLU A 173 10.35 -4.45 11.98
C GLU A 173 11.71 -5.13 11.80
N GLU A 174 12.80 -4.38 11.94
CA GLU A 174 14.14 -4.96 11.92
C GLU A 174 14.38 -5.75 13.22
N ALA A 175 14.81 -7.03 13.05
CA ALA A 175 15.08 -7.96 14.16
C ALA A 175 16.41 -7.65 14.88
#